data_ffcbe9c3eb75566aa4773b3e20bbb561
#
_entry.id   ffcbe9c3eb75566aa4773b3e20bbb561
#
_cell.length_a   1.000
_cell.length_b   1.000
_cell.length_c   1.000
_cell.angle_alpha   90.00
_cell.angle_beta   90.00
_cell.angle_gamma   90.00
#
_symmetry.space_group_name_H-M   'P 1'
#
loop_
_entity.id
_entity.type
_entity.pdbx_description
1 polymer ?
#
loop_
_entity_poly.entity_id
_entity_poly.type
_entity_poly.pdbx_seq_one_letter_code
_entity_poly.pdbx_strand_id
1 'polypeptide(L)'
;LGDVYKRQKLYEPEEENPMLGFRGASRYVSDNFRDCFELECRALKKARDEMGLTNIQIMIPFVRTVSEAKRVIELLAQNGLKRGENGLKIIMMCELPTNALLAEQFLEHFDGFSIGSNDLTQLTLGLDRDSGIVSHLFDERDPAVKALLSMAIHACRKAGKYVGICGQGPSDHPDLAKWLMEQGIETVSLNPDSVLETW
;
A
#
# COMPACT_ATOMS: atom_id res chain seq x y z
N LEU A 1 -3.74 9.27 4.94
CA LEU A 1 -3.97 9.71 6.33
C LEU A 1 -3.53 8.70 7.41
N GLY A 2 -3.34 7.45 7.11
CA GLY A 2 -2.93 6.41 8.08
C GLY A 2 -1.43 6.26 8.31
N ASP A 3 -0.59 7.20 7.90
CA ASP A 3 0.85 7.04 7.97
C ASP A 3 1.46 7.54 9.29
N VAL A 4 2.46 6.83 9.79
CA VAL A 4 3.16 7.09 11.07
C VAL A 4 3.74 8.51 11.14
N TYR A 5 4.21 9.05 10.03
CA TYR A 5 4.78 10.40 9.96
C TYR A 5 3.79 11.54 10.21
N LYS A 6 2.49 11.25 10.20
CA LYS A 6 1.42 12.24 10.44
C LYS A 6 0.81 12.13 11.84
N ARG A 7 1.50 11.45 12.75
CA ARG A 7 1.07 11.26 14.12
C ARG A 7 0.78 12.60 14.81
N GLN A 8 -0.43 12.71 15.37
CA GLN A 8 -0.85 13.85 16.15
C GLN A 8 -0.97 13.49 17.62
N LYS A 9 -0.08 14.01 18.44
CA LYS A 9 0.03 13.69 19.88
C LYS A 9 -1.27 13.82 20.68
N LEU A 10 -2.22 14.63 20.22
CA LEU A 10 -3.50 14.85 20.91
C LEU A 10 -4.52 13.74 20.65
N TYR A 11 -4.38 12.99 19.55
CA TYR A 11 -5.43 12.06 19.08
C TYR A 11 -4.94 10.61 18.94
N GLU A 12 -3.66 10.39 19.07
CA GLU A 12 -3.06 9.08 18.86
C GLU A 12 -2.37 8.57 20.13
N PRO A 13 -2.49 7.26 20.42
CA PRO A 13 -1.80 6.68 21.56
C PRO A 13 -0.28 6.79 21.40
N GLU A 14 0.43 6.90 22.52
CA GLU A 14 1.88 6.73 22.52
C GLU A 14 2.22 5.26 22.37
N GLU A 15 3.13 4.96 21.44
CA GLU A 15 3.63 3.62 21.17
C GLU A 15 5.15 3.63 21.11
N GLU A 16 5.79 2.61 21.65
CA GLU A 16 7.26 2.47 21.60
C GLU A 16 7.76 2.26 20.17
N ASN A 17 6.99 1.55 19.34
CA ASN A 17 7.30 1.31 17.94
C ASN A 17 6.08 1.58 17.04
N PRO A 18 5.82 2.85 16.69
CA PRO A 18 4.67 3.22 15.84
C PRO A 18 4.70 2.59 14.45
N MET A 19 5.89 2.25 13.92
CA MET A 19 6.02 1.61 12.60
C MET A 19 5.36 0.23 12.56
N LEU A 20 5.34 -0.50 13.69
CA LEU A 20 4.69 -1.80 13.84
C LEU A 20 3.35 -1.71 14.58
N GLY A 21 2.95 -0.51 14.98
CA GLY A 21 1.81 -0.25 15.85
C GLY A 21 0.51 0.07 15.12
N PHE A 22 -0.23 1.04 15.67
CA PHE A 22 -1.57 1.44 15.24
C PHE A 22 -1.51 2.33 13.98
N ARG A 23 -1.50 1.70 12.82
CA ARG A 23 -1.43 2.35 11.50
C ARG A 23 -2.23 1.61 10.43
N GLY A 24 -2.54 2.30 9.33
CA GLY A 24 -3.19 1.73 8.16
C GLY A 24 -4.57 1.16 8.47
N ALA A 25 -4.88 0.00 7.89
CA ALA A 25 -6.19 -0.63 7.99
C ALA A 25 -6.66 -0.86 9.43
N SER A 26 -5.74 -1.13 10.37
CA SER A 26 -6.09 -1.31 11.79
C SER A 26 -6.73 -0.07 12.41
N ARG A 27 -6.34 1.14 11.96
CA ARG A 27 -7.01 2.39 12.38
C ARG A 27 -8.43 2.47 11.84
N TYR A 28 -8.61 2.17 10.57
CA TYR A 28 -9.91 2.30 9.90
C TYR A 28 -10.98 1.40 10.51
N VAL A 29 -10.60 0.20 10.92
CA VAL A 29 -11.52 -0.77 11.53
C VAL A 29 -11.65 -0.64 13.05
N SER A 30 -10.90 0.26 13.67
CA SER A 30 -10.94 0.51 15.12
C SER A 30 -12.08 1.45 15.48
N ASP A 31 -12.79 1.14 16.56
CA ASP A 31 -13.86 2.02 17.05
C ASP A 31 -13.35 3.40 17.48
N ASN A 32 -12.12 3.47 17.98
CA ASN A 32 -11.50 4.75 18.39
C ASN A 32 -11.13 5.68 17.23
N PHE A 33 -11.10 5.19 15.99
CA PHE A 33 -10.76 5.98 14.81
C PHE A 33 -11.90 6.02 13.78
N ARG A 34 -13.04 5.41 14.10
CA ARG A 34 -14.19 5.25 13.21
C ARG A 34 -14.67 6.59 12.64
N ASP A 35 -14.88 7.57 13.48
CA ASP A 35 -15.38 8.89 13.06
C ASP A 35 -14.46 9.57 12.06
N CYS A 36 -13.15 9.44 12.24
CA CYS A 36 -12.16 9.99 11.30
C CYS A 36 -12.22 9.27 9.94
N PHE A 37 -12.33 7.96 9.95
CA PHE A 37 -12.44 7.18 8.71
C PHE A 37 -13.77 7.45 7.97
N GLU A 38 -14.88 7.59 8.70
CA GLU A 38 -16.16 7.95 8.11
C GLU A 38 -16.14 9.36 7.50
N LEU A 39 -15.38 10.29 8.08
CA LEU A 39 -15.17 11.62 7.51
C LEU A 39 -14.40 11.53 6.18
N GLU A 40 -13.35 10.70 6.11
CA GLU A 40 -12.61 10.43 4.87
C GLU A 40 -13.52 9.79 3.81
N CYS A 41 -14.32 8.80 4.18
CA CYS A 41 -15.29 8.17 3.28
C CYS A 41 -16.30 9.19 2.72
N ARG A 42 -16.81 10.08 3.55
CA ARG A 42 -17.72 11.16 3.10
C ARG A 42 -17.05 12.10 2.09
N ALA A 43 -15.78 12.46 2.33
CA ALA A 43 -15.02 13.29 1.39
C ALA A 43 -14.80 12.60 0.04
N LEU A 44 -14.41 11.33 0.05
CA LEU A 44 -14.24 10.52 -1.15
C LEU A 44 -15.54 10.36 -1.93
N LYS A 45 -16.63 10.06 -1.21
CA LYS A 45 -17.97 9.95 -1.80
C LYS A 45 -18.40 11.24 -2.44
N LYS A 46 -18.23 12.38 -1.78
CA LYS A 46 -18.53 13.70 -2.31
C LYS A 46 -17.73 13.98 -3.59
N ALA A 47 -16.43 13.71 -3.58
CA ALA A 47 -15.58 13.91 -4.74
C ALA A 47 -16.03 13.07 -5.96
N ARG A 48 -16.39 11.81 -5.73
CA ARG A 48 -16.83 10.92 -6.80
C ARG A 48 -18.25 11.19 -7.28
N ASP A 49 -19.20 11.30 -6.36
CA ASP A 49 -20.65 11.34 -6.68
C ASP A 49 -21.15 12.75 -7.01
N GLU A 50 -20.71 13.77 -6.25
CA GLU A 50 -21.18 15.14 -6.40
C GLU A 50 -20.29 15.97 -7.35
N MET A 51 -18.95 15.76 -7.30
CA MET A 51 -18.00 16.50 -8.13
C MET A 51 -17.72 15.77 -9.46
N GLY A 52 -18.22 14.56 -9.65
CA GLY A 52 -18.07 13.79 -10.87
C GLY A 52 -16.68 13.22 -11.12
N LEU A 53 -15.79 13.19 -10.10
CA LEU A 53 -14.42 12.69 -10.22
C LEU A 53 -14.36 11.15 -10.12
N THR A 54 -15.04 10.47 -11.02
CA THR A 54 -15.21 9.01 -11.00
C THR A 54 -13.93 8.21 -11.27
N ASN A 55 -12.87 8.88 -11.74
CA ASN A 55 -11.54 8.30 -11.93
C ASN A 55 -10.74 8.12 -10.61
N ILE A 56 -11.23 8.67 -9.48
CA ILE A 56 -10.61 8.46 -8.17
C ILE A 56 -10.71 6.97 -7.80
N GLN A 57 -9.58 6.39 -7.41
CA GLN A 57 -9.48 5.06 -6.80
C GLN A 57 -9.12 5.20 -5.32
N ILE A 58 -9.47 4.22 -4.52
CA ILE A 58 -9.14 4.18 -3.09
C ILE A 58 -7.99 3.21 -2.87
N MET A 59 -7.00 3.62 -2.10
CA MET A 59 -5.91 2.73 -1.69
C MET A 59 -5.92 2.55 -0.18
N ILE A 60 -5.84 1.29 0.26
CA ILE A 60 -5.83 0.92 1.68
C ILE A 60 -4.39 0.55 2.09
N PRO A 61 -3.79 1.30 3.02
CA PRO A 61 -2.43 1.05 3.48
C PRO A 61 -2.39 0.01 4.60
N PHE A 62 -1.26 -0.65 4.72
CA PHE A 62 -0.81 -1.49 5.83
C PHE A 62 -1.86 -2.51 6.31
N VAL A 63 -2.28 -3.36 5.39
CA VAL A 63 -3.26 -4.42 5.65
C VAL A 63 -2.53 -5.68 6.08
N ARG A 64 -2.62 -6.04 7.35
CA ARG A 64 -1.83 -7.14 7.95
C ARG A 64 -2.36 -8.52 7.63
N THR A 65 -3.69 -8.66 7.63
CA THR A 65 -4.35 -9.97 7.50
C THR A 65 -5.50 -9.93 6.49
N VAL A 66 -5.83 -11.08 5.92
CA VAL A 66 -7.00 -11.23 5.03
C VAL A 66 -8.31 -10.88 5.76
N SER A 67 -8.40 -11.20 7.05
CA SER A 67 -9.56 -10.81 7.87
C SER A 67 -9.69 -9.29 8.01
N GLU A 68 -8.56 -8.58 8.19
CA GLU A 68 -8.54 -7.12 8.24
C GLU A 68 -8.92 -6.51 6.87
N ALA A 69 -8.43 -7.09 5.77
CA ALA A 69 -8.82 -6.73 4.42
C ALA A 69 -10.34 -6.79 4.23
N LYS A 70 -10.95 -7.92 4.60
CA LYS A 70 -12.39 -8.10 4.52
C LYS A 70 -13.15 -7.04 5.32
N ARG A 71 -12.74 -6.78 6.56
CA ARG A 71 -13.39 -5.79 7.43
C ARG A 71 -13.32 -4.37 6.87
N VAL A 72 -12.19 -3.93 6.31
CA VAL A 72 -12.08 -2.58 5.75
C VAL A 72 -12.91 -2.43 4.47
N ILE A 73 -12.98 -3.45 3.63
CA ILE A 73 -13.83 -3.45 2.43
C ILE A 73 -15.32 -3.37 2.81
N GLU A 74 -15.73 -4.15 3.82
CA GLU A 74 -17.10 -4.09 4.34
C GLU A 74 -17.43 -2.71 4.92
N LEU A 75 -16.49 -2.09 5.64
CA LEU A 75 -16.68 -0.76 6.21
C LEU A 75 -16.79 0.33 5.15
N LEU A 76 -15.98 0.26 4.08
CA LEU A 76 -16.13 1.15 2.92
C LEU A 76 -17.51 1.01 2.28
N ALA A 77 -17.97 -0.22 2.07
CA ALA A 77 -19.30 -0.47 1.49
C ALA A 77 -20.44 0.08 2.37
N GLN A 78 -20.34 -0.07 3.70
CA GLN A 78 -21.29 0.51 4.66
C GLN A 78 -21.36 2.05 4.57
N ASN A 79 -20.24 2.69 4.20
CA ASN A 79 -20.14 4.13 3.97
C ASN A 79 -20.50 4.55 2.53
N GLY A 80 -21.04 3.65 1.71
CA GLY A 80 -21.48 3.94 0.35
C GLY A 80 -20.32 3.95 -0.68
N LEU A 81 -19.18 3.37 -0.35
CA LEU A 81 -18.01 3.20 -1.23
C LEU A 81 -17.82 1.71 -1.55
N LYS A 82 -18.76 1.15 -2.29
CA LYS A 82 -18.75 -0.28 -2.61
C LYS A 82 -17.90 -0.56 -3.85
N ARG A 83 -16.95 -1.47 -3.70
CA ARG A 83 -16.08 -1.92 -4.79
C ARG A 83 -16.87 -2.33 -6.02
N GLY A 84 -16.49 -1.82 -7.17
CA GLY A 84 -17.13 -2.08 -8.48
C GLY A 84 -18.32 -1.18 -8.78
N GLU A 85 -18.99 -0.56 -7.80
CA GLU A 85 -20.06 0.38 -8.07
C GLU A 85 -19.52 1.69 -8.69
N ASN A 86 -20.15 2.17 -9.75
CA ASN A 86 -19.71 3.37 -10.50
C ASN A 86 -18.22 3.32 -10.90
N GLY A 87 -17.70 2.12 -11.19
CA GLY A 87 -16.30 1.92 -11.58
C GLY A 87 -15.29 2.10 -10.44
N LEU A 88 -15.73 2.14 -9.17
CA LEU A 88 -14.82 2.26 -8.03
C LEU A 88 -13.91 1.05 -7.93
N LYS A 89 -12.61 1.30 -8.02
CA LYS A 89 -11.56 0.34 -7.73
C LYS A 89 -10.95 0.60 -6.36
N ILE A 90 -10.67 -0.47 -5.63
CA ILE A 90 -10.00 -0.42 -4.34
C ILE A 90 -8.69 -1.20 -4.45
N ILE A 91 -7.59 -0.49 -4.29
CA ILE A 91 -6.22 -1.00 -4.39
C ILE A 91 -5.67 -1.23 -2.98
N MET A 92 -4.89 -2.26 -2.78
CA MET A 92 -4.16 -2.48 -1.53
C MET A 92 -2.71 -2.02 -1.68
N MET A 93 -2.17 -1.33 -0.67
CA MET A 93 -0.74 -1.17 -0.53
C MET A 93 -0.14 -2.52 -0.13
N CYS A 94 0.64 -3.10 -1.02
CA CYS A 94 1.37 -4.34 -0.76
C CYS A 94 2.73 -4.00 -0.17
N GLU A 95 2.81 -4.00 1.13
CA GLU A 95 3.98 -3.47 1.86
C GLU A 95 4.39 -4.32 3.09
N LEU A 96 3.67 -5.41 3.34
CA LEU A 96 4.06 -6.41 4.32
C LEU A 96 4.39 -7.74 3.64
N PRO A 97 5.35 -8.52 4.16
CA PRO A 97 5.64 -9.86 3.63
C PRO A 97 4.40 -10.76 3.52
N THR A 98 3.45 -10.64 4.47
CA THR A 98 2.18 -11.38 4.43
C THR A 98 1.35 -11.09 3.18
N ASN A 99 1.44 -9.87 2.64
CA ASN A 99 0.68 -9.47 1.45
C ASN A 99 1.17 -10.22 0.20
N ALA A 100 2.47 -10.43 0.06
CA ALA A 100 3.06 -11.19 -1.03
C ALA A 100 2.83 -12.70 -0.85
N LEU A 101 3.01 -13.23 0.37
CA LEU A 101 2.83 -14.64 0.69
C LEU A 101 1.39 -15.13 0.47
N LEU A 102 0.40 -14.29 0.77
CA LEU A 102 -1.04 -14.61 0.65
C LEU A 102 -1.70 -13.75 -0.45
N ALA A 103 -0.94 -13.35 -1.47
CA ALA A 103 -1.39 -12.40 -2.48
C ALA A 103 -2.71 -12.79 -3.14
N GLU A 104 -2.91 -14.06 -3.49
CA GLU A 104 -4.13 -14.52 -4.12
C GLU A 104 -5.35 -14.31 -3.21
N GLN A 105 -5.23 -14.55 -1.91
CA GLN A 105 -6.31 -14.35 -0.95
C GLN A 105 -6.63 -12.86 -0.74
N PHE A 106 -5.62 -12.00 -0.67
CA PHE A 106 -5.84 -10.56 -0.62
C PHE A 106 -6.52 -10.03 -1.89
N LEU A 107 -6.14 -10.55 -3.06
CA LEU A 107 -6.73 -10.16 -4.33
C LEU A 107 -8.21 -10.53 -4.48
N GLU A 108 -8.76 -11.42 -3.66
CA GLU A 108 -10.22 -11.62 -3.61
C GLU A 108 -10.96 -10.36 -3.18
N HIS A 109 -10.33 -9.53 -2.34
CA HIS A 109 -10.91 -8.33 -1.75
C HIS A 109 -10.52 -7.03 -2.45
N PHE A 110 -9.41 -7.02 -3.20
CA PHE A 110 -8.87 -5.82 -3.86
C PHE A 110 -8.81 -5.96 -5.38
N ASP A 111 -8.77 -4.84 -6.09
CA ASP A 111 -8.69 -4.76 -7.55
C ASP A 111 -7.24 -4.72 -8.06
N GLY A 112 -6.28 -4.79 -7.18
CA GLY A 112 -4.87 -4.81 -7.48
C GLY A 112 -4.01 -4.35 -6.32
N PHE A 113 -2.71 -4.29 -6.55
CA PHE A 113 -1.71 -3.86 -5.59
C PHE A 113 -0.95 -2.64 -6.07
N SER A 114 -0.65 -1.74 -5.14
CA SER A 114 0.45 -0.79 -5.23
C SER A 114 1.53 -1.23 -4.26
N ILE A 115 2.71 -1.58 -4.74
CA ILE A 115 3.76 -2.12 -3.89
C ILE A 115 4.48 -0.98 -3.19
N GLY A 116 4.43 -0.96 -1.86
CA GLY A 116 5.19 -0.06 -0.99
C GLY A 116 6.54 -0.68 -0.65
N SER A 117 7.50 -0.58 -1.55
CA SER A 117 8.78 -1.30 -1.43
C SER A 117 9.61 -0.86 -0.23
N ASN A 118 9.45 0.37 0.24
CA ASN A 118 10.17 0.85 1.42
C ASN A 118 9.79 0.05 2.68
N ASP A 119 8.50 -0.02 3.02
CA ASP A 119 8.03 -0.80 4.16
C ASP A 119 8.23 -2.30 3.93
N LEU A 120 8.00 -2.79 2.72
CA LEU A 120 8.23 -4.20 2.39
C LEU A 120 9.68 -4.61 2.64
N THR A 121 10.64 -3.81 2.23
CA THR A 121 12.08 -4.06 2.45
C THR A 121 12.42 -4.01 3.92
N GLN A 122 11.98 -2.96 4.63
CA GLN A 122 12.19 -2.81 6.06
C GLN A 122 11.68 -4.03 6.84
N LEU A 123 10.47 -4.48 6.56
CA LEU A 123 9.85 -5.59 7.27
C LEU A 123 10.43 -6.96 6.86
N THR A 124 10.86 -7.11 5.62
CA THR A 124 11.50 -8.33 5.13
C THR A 124 12.87 -8.53 5.76
N LEU A 125 13.67 -7.47 5.81
CA LEU A 125 15.02 -7.52 6.37
C LEU A 125 15.05 -7.33 7.89
N GLY A 126 13.91 -6.96 8.51
CA GLY A 126 13.81 -6.76 9.95
C GLY A 126 14.66 -5.61 10.46
N LEU A 127 14.74 -4.52 9.71
CA LEU A 127 15.54 -3.35 10.06
C LEU A 127 14.71 -2.06 10.01
N ASP A 128 15.16 -1.07 10.76
CA ASP A 128 14.63 0.29 10.69
C ASP A 128 15.47 1.11 9.69
N ARG A 129 14.86 1.52 8.58
CA ARG A 129 15.53 2.32 7.53
C ARG A 129 15.99 3.69 8.00
N ASP A 130 15.41 4.21 9.08
CA ASP A 130 15.74 5.51 9.65
C ASP A 130 16.81 5.41 10.76
N SER A 131 17.24 4.19 11.12
CA SER A 131 18.28 3.96 12.11
C SER A 131 19.66 4.36 11.58
N GLY A 132 20.30 5.31 12.25
CA GLY A 132 21.68 5.71 11.92
C GLY A 132 22.73 4.60 12.03
N ILE A 133 22.35 3.44 12.60
CA ILE A 133 23.27 2.31 12.82
C ILE A 133 23.10 1.24 11.72
N VAL A 134 21.86 0.87 11.38
CA VAL A 134 21.58 -0.28 10.50
C VAL A 134 21.00 0.11 9.14
N SER A 135 20.67 1.39 8.90
CA SER A 135 20.09 1.84 7.62
C SER A 135 20.94 1.52 6.40
N HIS A 136 22.26 1.36 6.57
CA HIS A 136 23.18 0.95 5.49
C HIS A 136 22.93 -0.47 4.98
N LEU A 137 22.16 -1.29 5.71
CA LEU A 137 21.74 -2.64 5.29
C LEU A 137 20.44 -2.63 4.47
N PHE A 138 19.78 -1.48 4.37
CA PHE A 138 18.57 -1.33 3.58
C PHE A 138 18.90 -1.36 2.09
N ASP A 139 18.44 -2.38 1.38
CA ASP A 139 18.57 -2.48 -0.07
C ASP A 139 17.31 -3.15 -0.65
N GLU A 140 16.54 -2.40 -1.44
CA GLU A 140 15.33 -2.90 -2.11
C GLU A 140 15.66 -3.95 -3.20
N ARG A 141 16.94 -4.10 -3.57
CA ARG A 141 17.41 -5.12 -4.53
C ARG A 141 17.80 -6.44 -3.86
N ASP A 142 17.71 -6.54 -2.54
CA ASP A 142 18.00 -7.79 -1.82
C ASP A 142 17.20 -8.95 -2.42
N PRO A 143 17.81 -10.15 -2.57
CA PRO A 143 17.13 -11.30 -3.15
C PRO A 143 15.84 -11.70 -2.44
N ALA A 144 15.74 -11.55 -1.11
CA ALA A 144 14.52 -11.85 -0.36
C ALA A 144 13.40 -10.84 -0.68
N VAL A 145 13.75 -9.55 -0.84
CA VAL A 145 12.81 -8.51 -1.26
C VAL A 145 12.33 -8.77 -2.68
N LYS A 146 13.26 -9.03 -3.62
CA LYS A 146 12.93 -9.38 -5.01
C LYS A 146 12.02 -10.61 -5.10
N ALA A 147 12.20 -11.61 -4.26
CA ALA A 147 11.32 -12.77 -4.23
C ALA A 147 9.88 -12.37 -3.88
N LEU A 148 9.67 -11.54 -2.86
CA LEU A 148 8.34 -11.05 -2.48
C LEU A 148 7.74 -10.12 -3.55
N LEU A 149 8.53 -9.24 -4.15
CA LEU A 149 8.10 -8.41 -5.28
C LEU A 149 7.58 -9.28 -6.44
N SER A 150 8.37 -10.29 -6.82
CA SER A 150 8.00 -11.24 -7.88
C SER A 150 6.71 -11.99 -7.57
N MET A 151 6.53 -12.47 -6.33
CA MET A 151 5.30 -13.15 -5.89
C MET A 151 4.08 -12.23 -6.04
N ALA A 152 4.16 -10.99 -5.58
CA ALA A 152 3.07 -10.03 -5.65
C ALA A 152 2.70 -9.69 -7.11
N ILE A 153 3.71 -9.41 -7.95
CA ILE A 153 3.51 -9.09 -9.37
C ILE A 153 2.85 -10.27 -10.11
N HIS A 154 3.39 -11.47 -9.94
CA HIS A 154 2.84 -12.65 -10.61
C HIS A 154 1.41 -12.98 -10.19
N ALA A 155 1.09 -12.83 -8.89
CA ALA A 155 -0.26 -13.06 -8.40
C ALA A 155 -1.27 -12.07 -9.02
N CYS A 156 -0.92 -10.78 -9.09
CA CYS A 156 -1.77 -9.77 -9.73
C CYS A 156 -1.97 -10.07 -11.23
N ARG A 157 -0.89 -10.39 -11.94
CA ARG A 157 -0.95 -10.73 -13.37
C ARG A 157 -1.79 -11.96 -13.62
N LYS A 158 -1.62 -13.02 -12.83
CA LYS A 158 -2.43 -14.25 -12.91
C LYS A 158 -3.91 -13.96 -12.69
N ALA A 159 -4.23 -13.03 -11.78
CA ALA A 159 -5.60 -12.61 -11.50
C ALA A 159 -6.16 -11.59 -12.51
N GLY A 160 -5.38 -11.11 -13.46
CA GLY A 160 -5.77 -10.03 -14.38
C GLY A 160 -6.05 -8.71 -13.66
N LYS A 161 -5.31 -8.43 -12.58
CA LYS A 161 -5.48 -7.25 -11.71
C LYS A 161 -4.26 -6.35 -11.75
N TYR A 162 -4.50 -5.07 -11.48
CA TYR A 162 -3.47 -4.03 -11.50
C TYR A 162 -2.31 -4.33 -10.54
N VAL A 163 -1.10 -3.99 -10.97
CA VAL A 163 0.08 -3.95 -10.10
C VAL A 163 1.03 -2.81 -10.47
N GLY A 164 1.29 -1.95 -9.50
CA GLY A 164 2.27 -0.86 -9.59
C GLY A 164 3.21 -0.86 -8.39
N ILE A 165 4.24 -0.03 -8.45
CA ILE A 165 5.18 0.20 -7.35
C ILE A 165 5.30 1.69 -7.06
N CYS A 166 5.36 2.07 -5.80
CA CYS A 166 5.45 3.45 -5.33
C CYS A 166 6.56 3.67 -4.28
N GLY A 167 7.53 2.79 -4.20
CA GLY A 167 8.71 2.96 -3.36
C GLY A 167 9.79 3.81 -4.02
N GLN A 168 10.87 4.07 -3.28
CA GLN A 168 12.00 4.87 -3.73
C GLN A 168 12.95 4.10 -4.66
N GLY A 169 13.00 2.77 -4.52
CA GLY A 169 13.97 1.91 -5.20
C GLY A 169 14.11 2.11 -6.70
N PRO A 170 13.02 2.21 -7.49
CA PRO A 170 13.15 2.43 -8.94
C PRO A 170 13.79 3.78 -9.32
N SER A 171 13.63 4.82 -8.48
CA SER A 171 14.28 6.12 -8.68
C SER A 171 15.76 6.08 -8.37
N ASP A 172 16.15 5.34 -7.33
CA ASP A 172 17.53 5.25 -6.87
C ASP A 172 18.35 4.21 -7.64
N HIS A 173 17.66 3.22 -8.23
CA HIS A 173 18.26 2.05 -8.87
C HIS A 173 17.59 1.74 -10.21
N PRO A 174 18.08 2.29 -11.35
CA PRO A 174 17.53 2.01 -12.67
C PRO A 174 17.54 0.52 -13.06
N ASP A 175 18.49 -0.25 -12.54
CA ASP A 175 18.54 -1.71 -12.71
C ASP A 175 17.36 -2.41 -12.04
N LEU A 176 16.87 -1.92 -10.90
CA LEU A 176 15.66 -2.41 -10.26
C LEU A 176 14.42 -2.06 -11.10
N ALA A 177 14.33 -0.85 -11.62
CA ALA A 177 13.22 -0.43 -12.50
C ALA A 177 13.15 -1.34 -13.74
N LYS A 178 14.26 -1.60 -14.39
CA LYS A 178 14.35 -2.53 -15.53
C LYS A 178 13.88 -3.94 -15.15
N TRP A 179 14.37 -4.47 -14.03
CA TRP A 179 13.98 -5.80 -13.55
C TRP A 179 12.48 -5.89 -13.26
N LEU A 180 11.88 -4.85 -12.67
CA LEU A 180 10.43 -4.77 -12.42
C LEU A 180 9.63 -4.81 -13.73
N MET A 181 10.08 -4.10 -14.75
CA MET A 181 9.47 -4.16 -16.09
C MET A 181 9.54 -5.58 -16.67
N GLU A 182 10.67 -6.25 -16.52
CA GLU A 182 10.86 -7.66 -16.96
C GLU A 182 9.93 -8.62 -16.19
N GLN A 183 9.61 -8.33 -14.91
CA GLN A 183 8.58 -9.06 -14.15
C GLN A 183 7.15 -8.76 -14.62
N GLY A 184 6.96 -7.69 -15.39
CA GLY A 184 5.67 -7.28 -15.95
C GLY A 184 4.84 -6.40 -15.01
N ILE A 185 5.49 -5.51 -14.27
CA ILE A 185 4.80 -4.45 -13.53
C ILE A 185 4.13 -3.48 -14.51
N GLU A 186 2.96 -2.94 -14.14
CA GLU A 186 2.21 -2.05 -15.03
C GLU A 186 2.61 -0.58 -14.89
N THR A 187 2.90 -0.16 -13.67
CA THR A 187 3.29 1.24 -13.38
C THR A 187 4.43 1.31 -12.39
N VAL A 188 5.30 2.29 -12.59
CA VAL A 188 6.42 2.61 -11.71
C VAL A 188 6.35 4.09 -11.38
N SER A 189 6.27 4.41 -10.08
CA SER A 189 6.40 5.79 -9.62
C SER A 189 7.86 6.18 -9.53
N LEU A 190 8.20 7.35 -10.05
CA LEU A 190 9.55 7.88 -10.03
C LEU A 190 9.55 9.30 -9.47
N ASN A 191 10.66 9.71 -8.87
CA ASN A 191 10.91 11.11 -8.59
C ASN A 191 11.07 11.88 -9.92
N PRO A 192 10.58 13.13 -10.02
CA PRO A 192 10.61 13.88 -11.27
C PRO A 192 12.00 14.03 -11.91
N ASP A 193 13.02 14.14 -11.08
CA ASP A 193 14.43 14.29 -11.48
C ASP A 193 15.04 12.97 -12.02
N SER A 194 14.55 11.82 -11.58
CA SER A 194 15.04 10.51 -12.03
C SER A 194 14.34 9.97 -13.28
N VAL A 195 13.27 10.60 -13.77
CA VAL A 195 12.47 10.07 -14.88
C VAL A 195 13.31 9.89 -16.15
N LEU A 196 14.14 10.87 -16.49
CA LEU A 196 14.96 10.81 -17.73
C LEU A 196 16.11 9.81 -17.64
N GLU A 197 16.60 9.53 -16.44
CA GLU A 197 17.69 8.57 -16.22
C GLU A 197 17.17 7.13 -16.17
N THR A 198 15.93 6.95 -15.74
CA THR A 198 15.31 5.63 -15.59
C THR A 198 14.62 5.15 -16.88
N TRP A 199 14.16 6.09 -17.71
CA TRP A 199 13.53 5.82 -19.02
C TRP A 199 14.57 5.34 -20.02
#